data_7c871f2db1f3e373a1f05303ffa84e46
#
_entry.id   7c871f2db1f3e373a1f05303ffa84e46
#
_cell.length_a   1.000
_cell.length_b   1.000
_cell.length_c   1.000
_cell.angle_alpha   90.00
_cell.angle_beta   90.00
_cell.angle_gamma   90.00
#
_symmetry.space_group_name_H-M   'P 1'
#
loop_
_entity.id
_entity.type
_entity.pdbx_description
1 polymer ?
#
loop_
_entity_poly.entity_id
_entity_poly.type
_entity_poly.pdbx_seq_one_letter_code
_entity_poly.pdbx_strand_id
1 'polypeptide(L)'
;MTGHSQVRRTPLIALCAVGLCLAFVIPAFSYLPMFTRTRTGAAEMDHWDLGAFPLTYSVNPSLGSNFTGSGDPIQIIEASFNTWTSAPNTALSISRGPDTSQQAAFDGINVVCFVCTDKSSFGGSTDTLAVTVTTTADAAGQTTKHGGVSTGPGQILDADIEFNPDVKWSTGSTISGSQQHLQTVATHEIGHFFGLDHSAVVRSVMFPFAPDVSTTLSYDDVAGISLLYPKSAPDVATGSISGTVNLQGGGAVFGAHVFADSTSSQLAFGSTVRKSPISTMSRPDGSYTIAGVPADSYTVTAEPLDDPVTDSDISGYASAFSKGAVQTNFGTHWH
;
A
#
# COMPACT_ATOMS: atom_id res chain seq x y z
N MET A 1 59.55 -45.65 51.69
CA MET A 1 58.57 -46.17 50.73
C MET A 1 57.56 -45.05 50.44
N THR A 2 57.80 -44.35 49.37
CA THR A 2 57.02 -43.15 49.00
C THR A 2 56.04 -43.54 47.91
N GLY A 3 54.72 -43.51 48.27
CA GLY A 3 53.62 -43.75 47.33
C GLY A 3 53.24 -42.45 46.58
N HIS A 4 53.47 -42.40 45.28
CA HIS A 4 52.99 -41.29 44.43
C HIS A 4 51.58 -41.59 43.95
N SER A 5 50.65 -40.75 44.37
CA SER A 5 49.25 -40.74 43.88
C SER A 5 49.20 -39.90 42.61
N GLN A 6 48.86 -40.53 41.47
CA GLN A 6 48.60 -39.89 40.20
C GLN A 6 47.12 -39.42 40.13
N VAL A 7 46.90 -38.12 40.12
CA VAL A 7 45.58 -37.51 39.88
C VAL A 7 45.33 -37.47 38.37
N ARG A 8 44.39 -38.28 37.89
CA ARG A 8 43.89 -38.21 36.51
C ARG A 8 42.97 -37.00 36.34
N ARG A 9 43.36 -36.02 35.54
CA ARG A 9 42.50 -34.91 35.12
C ARG A 9 41.69 -35.35 33.89
N THR A 10 40.38 -35.42 34.00
CA THR A 10 39.43 -35.59 32.89
C THR A 10 39.24 -34.24 32.18
N PRO A 11 39.36 -34.13 30.86
CA PRO A 11 39.10 -32.87 30.17
C PRO A 11 37.59 -32.62 30.14
N LEU A 12 37.18 -31.47 30.66
CA LEU A 12 35.82 -30.94 30.53
C LEU A 12 35.64 -30.46 29.08
N ILE A 13 34.84 -31.21 28.30
CA ILE A 13 34.44 -30.75 26.97
C ILE A 13 33.32 -29.74 27.17
N ALA A 14 33.60 -28.45 26.99
CA ALA A 14 32.61 -27.41 26.94
C ALA A 14 31.78 -27.54 25.61
N LEU A 15 30.56 -28.02 25.72
CA LEU A 15 29.64 -28.02 24.58
C LEU A 15 29.12 -26.58 24.40
N CYS A 16 29.69 -25.85 23.41
CA CYS A 16 29.09 -24.60 22.95
C CYS A 16 27.79 -24.92 22.21
N ALA A 17 26.65 -24.71 22.87
CA ALA A 17 25.38 -24.69 22.22
C ALA A 17 25.32 -23.42 21.36
N VAL A 18 25.50 -23.58 20.05
CA VAL A 18 25.18 -22.53 19.07
C VAL A 18 23.67 -22.44 19.02
N GLY A 19 23.11 -21.50 19.77
CA GLY A 19 21.71 -21.12 19.64
C GLY A 19 21.48 -20.53 18.24
N LEU A 20 20.82 -21.31 17.37
CA LEU A 20 20.31 -20.80 16.11
C LEU A 20 19.18 -19.83 16.45
N CYS A 21 19.46 -18.52 16.57
CA CYS A 21 18.43 -17.50 16.56
C CYS A 21 17.79 -17.57 15.17
N LEU A 22 16.63 -18.25 15.07
CA LEU A 22 15.68 -18.03 14.00
C LEU A 22 15.19 -16.59 14.13
N ALA A 23 15.89 -15.67 13.46
CA ALA A 23 15.33 -14.36 13.23
C ALA A 23 14.09 -14.59 12.36
N PHE A 24 12.92 -14.47 12.97
CA PHE A 24 11.69 -14.27 12.21
C PHE A 24 11.93 -12.99 11.41
N VAL A 25 12.11 -13.13 10.12
CA VAL A 25 12.10 -12.00 9.19
C VAL A 25 10.67 -11.51 9.19
N ILE A 26 10.38 -10.55 10.07
CA ILE A 26 9.11 -9.83 10.06
C ILE A 26 9.15 -9.03 8.75
N PRO A 27 8.19 -9.19 7.83
CA PRO A 27 8.21 -8.46 6.57
C PRO A 27 8.33 -6.96 6.86
N ALA A 28 9.27 -6.32 6.16
CA ALA A 28 9.51 -4.89 6.22
C ALA A 28 8.37 -4.19 5.47
N PHE A 29 7.81 -3.15 6.03
CA PHE A 29 6.79 -2.33 5.36
C PHE A 29 7.38 -0.95 5.10
N SER A 30 7.44 -0.52 3.86
CA SER A 30 7.48 0.88 3.48
C SER A 30 6.13 1.18 2.86
N TYR A 31 5.58 2.38 3.09
CA TYR A 31 4.23 2.66 2.66
C TYR A 31 3.16 1.97 3.53
N LEU A 32 1.90 2.35 3.38
CA LEU A 32 0.79 1.69 4.06
C LEU A 32 0.03 0.79 3.08
N PRO A 33 0.27 -0.54 3.07
CA PRO A 33 -0.62 -1.45 2.37
C PRO A 33 -1.95 -1.55 3.12
N MET A 34 -3.00 -1.92 2.44
CA MET A 34 -4.21 -2.40 3.09
C MET A 34 -3.91 -3.69 3.85
N PHE A 35 -4.66 -3.93 4.92
CA PHE A 35 -4.48 -5.11 5.76
C PHE A 35 -5.79 -5.84 5.99
N THR A 36 -5.74 -7.14 5.82
CA THR A 36 -6.78 -8.08 6.26
C THR A 36 -6.41 -8.69 7.59
N ARG A 37 -7.37 -8.73 8.52
CA ARG A 37 -7.22 -9.50 9.75
C ARG A 37 -7.59 -10.96 9.48
N THR A 38 -6.65 -11.85 9.70
CA THR A 38 -6.86 -13.29 9.51
C THR A 38 -7.81 -13.87 10.58
N ARG A 39 -8.35 -15.06 10.32
CA ARG A 39 -9.13 -15.83 11.33
C ARG A 39 -8.36 -16.15 12.57
N THR A 40 -7.03 -16.20 12.50
CA THR A 40 -6.15 -16.43 13.65
C THR A 40 -5.78 -15.14 14.39
N GLY A 41 -6.22 -13.99 13.89
CA GLY A 41 -6.00 -12.68 14.50
C GLY A 41 -4.71 -11.96 14.09
N ALA A 42 -3.94 -12.50 13.15
CA ALA A 42 -2.79 -11.81 12.55
C ALA A 42 -3.25 -10.74 11.55
N ALA A 43 -2.44 -9.71 11.35
CA ALA A 43 -2.61 -8.74 10.27
C ALA A 43 -1.74 -9.18 9.08
N GLU A 44 -2.36 -9.34 7.92
CA GLU A 44 -1.68 -9.69 6.66
C GLU A 44 -1.93 -8.60 5.63
N MET A 45 -0.91 -8.28 4.82
CA MET A 45 -1.04 -7.30 3.75
C MET A 45 -1.96 -7.79 2.65
N ASP A 46 -2.80 -6.90 2.15
CA ASP A 46 -3.65 -7.20 1.01
C ASP A 46 -2.82 -7.17 -0.28
N HIS A 47 -2.95 -8.23 -1.07
CA HIS A 47 -2.19 -8.40 -2.31
C HIS A 47 -2.86 -9.36 -3.29
N TRP A 48 -2.63 -9.17 -4.57
CA TRP A 48 -2.93 -10.18 -5.58
C TRP A 48 -1.91 -11.31 -5.56
N ASP A 49 -2.34 -12.52 -5.86
CA ASP A 49 -1.41 -13.64 -6.07
C ASP A 49 -0.54 -13.35 -7.32
N LEU A 50 0.78 -13.36 -7.16
CA LEU A 50 1.72 -13.18 -8.28
C LEU A 50 1.54 -14.24 -9.39
N GLY A 51 1.03 -15.43 -9.04
CA GLY A 51 0.70 -16.48 -10.00
C GLY A 51 -0.52 -16.16 -10.87
N ALA A 52 -1.32 -15.16 -10.50
CA ALA A 52 -2.49 -14.72 -11.27
C ALA A 52 -2.14 -13.67 -12.34
N PHE A 53 -0.90 -13.17 -12.39
CA PHE A 53 -0.52 -12.18 -13.39
C PHE A 53 -0.36 -12.77 -14.81
N PRO A 54 -0.77 -12.05 -15.89
CA PRO A 54 -1.39 -10.74 -15.86
C PRO A 54 -2.81 -10.77 -15.29
N LEU A 55 -3.13 -9.85 -14.40
CA LEU A 55 -4.51 -9.61 -13.98
C LEU A 55 -5.36 -9.14 -15.16
N THR A 56 -6.67 -9.21 -15.01
CA THR A 56 -7.62 -8.67 -15.99
C THR A 56 -8.64 -7.79 -15.31
N TYR A 57 -8.95 -6.64 -15.92
CA TYR A 57 -10.09 -5.81 -15.55
C TYR A 57 -10.98 -5.55 -16.77
N SER A 58 -12.25 -5.34 -16.55
CA SER A 58 -13.24 -4.95 -17.55
C SER A 58 -13.77 -3.55 -17.27
N VAL A 59 -14.21 -2.83 -18.28
CA VAL A 59 -14.82 -1.52 -18.12
C VAL A 59 -16.29 -1.62 -18.51
N ASN A 60 -17.17 -1.07 -17.68
CA ASN A 60 -18.53 -0.78 -18.07
C ASN A 60 -18.52 0.57 -18.81
N PRO A 61 -18.73 0.58 -20.14
CA PRO A 61 -18.58 1.79 -20.95
C PRO A 61 -19.72 2.77 -20.83
N SER A 62 -20.71 2.51 -19.98
CA SER A 62 -21.80 3.44 -19.73
C SER A 62 -21.26 4.68 -19.03
N LEU A 63 -21.36 5.82 -19.69
CA LEU A 63 -20.92 7.12 -19.16
C LEU A 63 -22.11 7.99 -18.79
N GLY A 64 -21.99 8.74 -17.68
CA GLY A 64 -22.92 9.81 -17.34
C GLY A 64 -22.68 11.06 -18.21
N SER A 65 -23.55 12.05 -18.03
CA SER A 65 -23.41 13.37 -18.70
C SER A 65 -22.51 14.35 -17.94
N ASN A 66 -21.78 13.86 -16.94
CA ASN A 66 -20.97 14.64 -15.98
C ASN A 66 -19.49 14.78 -16.41
N PHE A 67 -19.13 14.33 -17.60
CA PHE A 67 -17.79 14.47 -18.16
C PHE A 67 -17.63 15.72 -19.00
N THR A 68 -16.48 16.37 -18.89
CA THR A 68 -16.08 17.54 -19.66
C THR A 68 -14.63 17.37 -20.16
N GLY A 69 -14.30 18.04 -21.26
CA GLY A 69 -13.01 17.88 -21.94
C GLY A 69 -13.11 16.98 -23.16
N SER A 70 -11.99 16.77 -23.84
CA SER A 70 -11.92 16.00 -25.10
C SER A 70 -11.27 14.63 -24.96
N GLY A 71 -10.80 14.27 -23.76
CA GLY A 71 -10.20 12.96 -23.48
C GLY A 71 -11.27 11.88 -23.41
N ASP A 72 -10.93 10.66 -23.83
CA ASP A 72 -11.75 9.49 -23.67
C ASP A 72 -11.59 8.94 -22.24
N PRO A 73 -12.66 8.88 -21.42
CA PRO A 73 -12.59 8.37 -20.06
C PRO A 73 -12.02 6.95 -19.97
N ILE A 74 -12.32 6.08 -20.93
CA ILE A 74 -11.84 4.69 -20.94
C ILE A 74 -10.32 4.65 -21.19
N GLN A 75 -9.82 5.43 -22.14
CA GLN A 75 -8.37 5.54 -22.37
C GLN A 75 -7.63 6.14 -21.19
N ILE A 76 -8.28 7.04 -20.43
CA ILE A 76 -7.73 7.57 -19.17
C ILE A 76 -7.58 6.48 -18.12
N ILE A 77 -8.55 5.59 -17.97
CA ILE A 77 -8.44 4.43 -17.08
C ILE A 77 -7.25 3.53 -17.51
N GLU A 78 -7.15 3.22 -18.79
CA GLU A 78 -6.01 2.44 -19.32
C GLU A 78 -4.66 3.09 -19.02
N ALA A 79 -4.56 4.41 -19.24
CA ALA A 79 -3.35 5.18 -18.92
C ALA A 79 -3.02 5.15 -17.43
N SER A 80 -4.04 5.17 -16.56
CA SER A 80 -3.87 5.12 -15.12
C SER A 80 -3.37 3.74 -14.64
N PHE A 81 -3.86 2.64 -15.19
CA PHE A 81 -3.29 1.30 -14.95
C PHE A 81 -1.84 1.21 -15.45
N ASN A 82 -1.56 1.76 -16.63
CA ASN A 82 -0.21 1.79 -17.18
C ASN A 82 0.78 2.59 -16.32
N THR A 83 0.33 3.62 -15.61
CA THR A 83 1.15 4.36 -14.65
C THR A 83 1.71 3.41 -13.58
N TRP A 84 0.91 2.54 -13.01
CA TRP A 84 1.32 1.59 -11.98
C TRP A 84 2.17 0.44 -12.53
N THR A 85 1.79 -0.15 -13.66
CA THR A 85 2.56 -1.26 -14.24
C THR A 85 3.91 -0.83 -14.81
N SER A 86 4.10 0.46 -15.06
CA SER A 86 5.37 1.04 -15.48
C SER A 86 6.25 1.48 -14.31
N ALA A 87 5.82 1.31 -13.06
CA ALA A 87 6.60 1.67 -11.90
C ALA A 87 7.91 0.87 -11.84
N PRO A 88 9.04 1.50 -11.49
CA PRO A 88 10.28 0.76 -11.28
C PRO A 88 10.14 -0.31 -10.19
N ASN A 89 10.92 -1.37 -10.30
CA ASN A 89 11.04 -2.46 -9.34
C ASN A 89 9.78 -3.32 -9.13
N THR A 90 8.68 -3.07 -9.84
CA THR A 90 7.47 -3.88 -9.72
C THR A 90 7.32 -4.92 -10.83
N ALA A 91 6.75 -6.09 -10.48
CA ALA A 91 6.38 -7.16 -11.41
C ALA A 91 4.92 -7.08 -11.87
N LEU A 92 4.22 -5.97 -11.59
CA LEU A 92 2.82 -5.79 -11.98
C LEU A 92 2.60 -6.00 -13.47
N SER A 93 1.57 -6.75 -13.79
CA SER A 93 1.09 -6.94 -15.16
C SER A 93 -0.43 -7.06 -15.14
N ILE A 94 -1.08 -6.26 -15.96
CA ILE A 94 -2.53 -6.25 -16.08
C ILE A 94 -2.93 -6.03 -17.54
N SER A 95 -4.06 -6.57 -17.95
CA SER A 95 -4.63 -6.36 -19.28
C SER A 95 -6.09 -5.98 -19.18
N ARG A 96 -6.55 -5.10 -20.07
CA ARG A 96 -7.96 -4.84 -20.22
C ARG A 96 -8.64 -6.02 -20.89
N GLY A 97 -9.70 -6.52 -20.26
CA GLY A 97 -10.66 -7.47 -20.83
C GLY A 97 -11.67 -6.79 -21.77
N PRO A 98 -12.65 -7.51 -22.27
CA PRO A 98 -13.75 -6.96 -23.04
C PRO A 98 -14.59 -6.02 -22.19
N ASP A 99 -15.29 -5.07 -22.85
CA ASP A 99 -16.31 -4.27 -22.19
C ASP A 99 -17.41 -5.14 -21.59
N THR A 100 -17.97 -4.69 -20.47
CA THR A 100 -19.01 -5.42 -19.75
C THR A 100 -20.19 -4.52 -19.42
N SER A 101 -21.36 -5.09 -19.25
CA SER A 101 -22.53 -4.41 -18.68
C SER A 101 -22.67 -4.67 -17.17
N GLN A 102 -21.71 -5.37 -16.58
CA GLN A 102 -21.74 -5.69 -15.15
C GLN A 102 -21.51 -4.45 -14.29
N GLN A 103 -21.96 -4.53 -13.07
CA GLN A 103 -21.79 -3.56 -12.01
C GLN A 103 -20.80 -4.12 -11.00
N ALA A 104 -20.28 -3.28 -10.12
CA ALA A 104 -19.46 -3.74 -9.00
C ALA A 104 -20.22 -4.79 -8.17
N ALA A 105 -19.58 -5.94 -7.93
CA ALA A 105 -20.14 -7.05 -7.15
C ALA A 105 -19.06 -8.06 -6.83
N PHE A 106 -19.06 -8.65 -5.63
CA PHE A 106 -18.16 -9.73 -5.31
C PHE A 106 -18.43 -10.96 -6.19
N ASP A 107 -17.78 -11.05 -7.32
CA ASP A 107 -17.95 -12.17 -8.25
C ASP A 107 -16.64 -12.66 -8.90
N GLY A 108 -15.51 -11.98 -8.69
CA GLY A 108 -14.20 -12.29 -9.24
C GLY A 108 -14.00 -11.73 -10.66
N ILE A 109 -14.81 -10.75 -11.04
CA ILE A 109 -14.63 -9.96 -12.27
C ILE A 109 -14.35 -8.52 -11.87
N ASN A 110 -13.14 -8.08 -12.01
CA ASN A 110 -12.75 -6.71 -11.68
C ASN A 110 -13.37 -5.71 -12.66
N VAL A 111 -14.26 -4.86 -12.20
CA VAL A 111 -15.01 -3.92 -13.02
C VAL A 111 -14.65 -2.49 -12.68
N VAL A 112 -14.47 -1.65 -13.70
CA VAL A 112 -14.45 -0.19 -13.56
C VAL A 112 -15.75 0.38 -14.12
N CYS A 113 -16.52 1.10 -13.31
CA CYS A 113 -17.78 1.69 -13.73
C CYS A 113 -17.92 3.16 -13.34
N PHE A 114 -18.62 3.94 -14.21
CA PHE A 114 -18.85 5.38 -14.04
C PHE A 114 -20.27 5.72 -13.64
N VAL A 115 -21.19 4.82 -13.85
CA VAL A 115 -22.62 4.95 -13.50
C VAL A 115 -23.12 3.66 -12.84
N CYS A 116 -22.41 3.22 -11.82
CA CYS A 116 -22.85 2.11 -11.01
C CYS A 116 -24.23 2.42 -10.39
N THR A 117 -25.10 1.43 -10.35
CA THR A 117 -26.49 1.61 -9.88
C THR A 117 -26.57 1.69 -8.35
N ASP A 118 -25.68 1.02 -7.66
CA ASP A 118 -25.57 1.15 -6.21
C ASP A 118 -24.68 2.36 -5.88
N LYS A 119 -25.28 3.36 -5.25
CA LYS A 119 -24.59 4.58 -4.80
C LYS A 119 -24.36 4.60 -3.29
N SER A 120 -24.57 3.47 -2.61
CA SER A 120 -24.44 3.42 -1.15
C SER A 120 -23.01 3.73 -0.68
N SER A 121 -22.00 3.38 -1.49
CA SER A 121 -20.59 3.68 -1.25
C SER A 121 -20.28 5.18 -1.15
N PHE A 122 -21.12 6.05 -1.75
CA PHE A 122 -20.89 7.51 -1.76
C PHE A 122 -21.66 8.27 -0.69
N GLY A 123 -22.53 7.59 0.08
CA GLY A 123 -23.31 8.21 1.15
C GLY A 123 -24.20 9.38 0.71
N GLY A 124 -24.45 9.54 -0.60
CA GLY A 124 -25.21 10.66 -1.17
C GLY A 124 -24.44 11.99 -1.21
N SER A 125 -23.11 11.96 -1.03
CA SER A 125 -22.22 13.12 -1.08
C SER A 125 -21.35 13.11 -2.35
N THR A 126 -20.81 14.28 -2.73
CA THR A 126 -19.74 14.43 -3.73
C THR A 126 -18.36 14.54 -3.10
N ASP A 127 -18.25 14.38 -1.78
CA ASP A 127 -16.95 14.42 -1.08
C ASP A 127 -16.16 13.14 -1.36
N THR A 128 -16.83 11.99 -1.46
CA THR A 128 -16.25 10.75 -1.96
C THR A 128 -16.29 10.75 -3.48
N LEU A 129 -15.11 10.86 -4.10
CA LEU A 129 -14.99 11.02 -5.56
C LEU A 129 -15.14 9.68 -6.29
N ALA A 130 -14.51 8.65 -5.80
CA ALA A 130 -14.59 7.29 -6.28
C ALA A 130 -14.35 6.34 -5.10
N VAL A 131 -14.58 5.06 -5.30
CA VAL A 131 -14.32 4.02 -4.30
C VAL A 131 -13.80 2.78 -4.99
N THR A 132 -12.75 2.19 -4.45
CA THR A 132 -12.30 0.85 -4.82
C THR A 132 -12.77 -0.14 -3.76
N VAL A 133 -13.63 -1.05 -4.14
CA VAL A 133 -14.16 -2.11 -3.28
C VAL A 133 -13.33 -3.37 -3.49
N THR A 134 -12.47 -3.69 -2.54
CA THR A 134 -11.68 -4.93 -2.56
C THR A 134 -12.33 -6.00 -1.70
N THR A 135 -12.27 -7.23 -2.17
CA THR A 135 -12.60 -8.41 -1.35
C THR A 135 -11.36 -9.25 -1.15
N THR A 136 -10.97 -9.45 0.10
CA THR A 136 -9.77 -10.16 0.49
C THR A 136 -10.09 -11.44 1.25
N ALA A 137 -9.21 -12.42 1.14
CA ALA A 137 -9.31 -13.67 1.88
C ALA A 137 -8.76 -13.50 3.31
N ASP A 138 -9.48 -13.98 4.32
CA ASP A 138 -9.01 -14.07 5.70
C ASP A 138 -8.34 -15.42 6.01
N ALA A 139 -8.39 -16.36 5.04
CA ALA A 139 -7.78 -17.69 5.09
C ALA A 139 -7.59 -18.27 3.68
N ALA A 140 -6.78 -19.31 3.54
CA ALA A 140 -6.70 -20.09 2.31
C ALA A 140 -8.01 -20.84 2.01
N GLY A 141 -8.26 -21.10 0.72
CA GLY A 141 -9.40 -21.91 0.25
C GLY A 141 -10.72 -21.15 0.10
N GLN A 142 -10.76 -19.84 0.25
CA GLN A 142 -11.93 -19.03 -0.10
C GLN A 142 -12.08 -18.88 -1.61
N THR A 143 -13.30 -18.85 -2.11
CA THR A 143 -13.59 -18.88 -3.55
C THR A 143 -14.47 -17.72 -3.98
N THR A 144 -14.25 -17.25 -5.22
CA THR A 144 -15.16 -16.35 -5.94
C THR A 144 -16.14 -17.16 -6.81
N LYS A 145 -17.19 -16.52 -7.32
CA LYS A 145 -18.13 -17.14 -8.26
C LYS A 145 -17.46 -17.66 -9.53
N HIS A 146 -16.40 -17.02 -9.99
CA HIS A 146 -15.69 -17.35 -11.22
C HIS A 146 -14.45 -18.22 -11.01
N GLY A 147 -14.35 -18.88 -9.84
CA GLY A 147 -13.40 -19.99 -9.61
C GLY A 147 -12.03 -19.59 -9.08
N GLY A 148 -11.81 -18.33 -8.71
CA GLY A 148 -10.63 -17.97 -7.95
C GLY A 148 -10.63 -18.66 -6.59
N VAL A 149 -9.49 -19.23 -6.18
CA VAL A 149 -9.32 -19.87 -4.86
C VAL A 149 -8.14 -19.22 -4.16
N SER A 150 -8.35 -18.68 -2.94
CA SER A 150 -7.28 -18.07 -2.18
C SER A 150 -6.22 -19.07 -1.77
N THR A 151 -4.96 -18.70 -1.95
CA THR A 151 -3.78 -19.47 -1.49
C THR A 151 -3.42 -19.14 -0.05
N GLY A 152 -3.82 -17.98 0.46
CA GLY A 152 -3.57 -17.51 1.82
C GLY A 152 -4.42 -16.32 2.21
N PRO A 153 -4.32 -15.92 3.48
CA PRO A 153 -4.95 -14.68 3.96
C PRO A 153 -4.25 -13.45 3.37
N GLY A 154 -4.99 -12.34 3.25
CA GLY A 154 -4.53 -11.10 2.59
C GLY A 154 -4.63 -11.14 1.06
N GLN A 155 -4.92 -12.31 0.47
CA GLN A 155 -5.07 -12.37 -0.98
C GLN A 155 -6.32 -11.64 -1.44
N ILE A 156 -6.15 -10.66 -2.36
CA ILE A 156 -7.26 -9.99 -3.04
C ILE A 156 -7.88 -11.00 -4.03
N LEU A 157 -9.18 -11.15 -3.97
CA LEU A 157 -9.96 -12.07 -4.80
C LEU A 157 -10.79 -11.34 -5.84
N ASP A 158 -11.08 -10.06 -5.59
CA ASP A 158 -11.95 -9.21 -6.38
C ASP A 158 -11.69 -7.75 -6.05
N ALA A 159 -11.70 -6.89 -7.05
CA ALA A 159 -11.56 -5.45 -6.85
C ALA A 159 -12.32 -4.68 -7.95
N ASP A 160 -13.29 -3.90 -7.53
CA ASP A 160 -14.10 -3.05 -8.39
C ASP A 160 -13.83 -1.57 -8.12
N ILE A 161 -13.81 -0.76 -9.17
CA ILE A 161 -13.65 0.69 -9.06
C ILE A 161 -14.93 1.38 -9.49
N GLU A 162 -15.53 2.13 -8.58
CA GLU A 162 -16.76 2.87 -8.79
C GLU A 162 -16.49 4.37 -8.77
N PHE A 163 -16.74 5.06 -9.88
CA PHE A 163 -16.68 6.52 -9.95
C PHE A 163 -18.02 7.12 -9.58
N ASN A 164 -18.01 8.14 -8.72
CA ASN A 164 -19.23 8.81 -8.27
C ASN A 164 -19.90 9.55 -9.45
N PRO A 165 -21.13 9.15 -9.86
CA PRO A 165 -21.82 9.72 -11.00
C PRO A 165 -22.32 11.16 -10.75
N ASP A 166 -22.30 11.63 -9.50
CA ASP A 166 -22.75 12.97 -9.13
C ASP A 166 -21.57 13.99 -9.12
N VAL A 167 -20.31 13.50 -9.25
CA VAL A 167 -19.11 14.33 -9.40
C VAL A 167 -18.95 14.80 -10.85
N LYS A 168 -18.49 16.03 -11.05
CA LYS A 168 -18.15 16.56 -12.38
C LYS A 168 -16.70 16.21 -12.72
N TRP A 169 -16.52 15.44 -13.77
CA TRP A 169 -15.21 14.94 -14.21
C TRP A 169 -14.60 15.78 -15.33
N SER A 170 -13.35 16.14 -15.20
CA SER A 170 -12.53 16.68 -16.29
C SER A 170 -11.66 15.58 -16.89
N THR A 171 -11.74 15.42 -18.22
CA THR A 171 -10.87 14.54 -19.01
C THR A 171 -9.71 15.32 -19.67
N GLY A 172 -9.59 16.62 -19.38
CA GLY A 172 -8.49 17.46 -19.84
C GLY A 172 -7.38 17.56 -18.81
N SER A 173 -6.23 18.15 -19.18
CA SER A 173 -5.08 18.36 -18.31
C SER A 173 -5.28 19.42 -17.22
N THR A 174 -6.40 20.11 -17.21
CA THR A 174 -6.74 21.17 -16.26
C THR A 174 -8.14 20.98 -15.72
N ILE A 175 -8.37 21.45 -14.50
CA ILE A 175 -9.68 21.49 -13.86
C ILE A 175 -10.18 22.92 -13.74
N SER A 176 -11.49 23.12 -13.75
CA SER A 176 -12.12 24.40 -13.52
C SER A 176 -13.36 24.29 -12.65
N GLY A 177 -13.56 25.27 -11.78
CA GLY A 177 -14.71 25.26 -10.84
C GLY A 177 -14.67 24.05 -9.91
N SER A 178 -15.78 23.31 -9.83
CA SER A 178 -15.95 22.13 -8.98
C SER A 178 -15.64 20.80 -9.69
N GLN A 179 -14.89 20.84 -10.80
CA GLN A 179 -14.50 19.62 -11.52
C GLN A 179 -13.41 18.88 -10.75
N GLN A 180 -13.38 17.56 -10.92
CA GLN A 180 -12.30 16.70 -10.47
C GLN A 180 -11.56 16.11 -11.67
N HIS A 181 -10.24 15.99 -11.57
CA HIS A 181 -9.42 15.44 -12.65
C HIS A 181 -9.54 13.91 -12.68
N LEU A 182 -10.16 13.36 -13.71
CA LEU A 182 -10.44 11.93 -13.80
C LEU A 182 -9.18 11.07 -13.64
N GLN A 183 -8.10 11.39 -14.35
CA GLN A 183 -6.89 10.57 -14.29
C GLN A 183 -6.22 10.59 -12.91
N THR A 184 -6.25 11.71 -12.19
CA THR A 184 -5.71 11.79 -10.83
C THR A 184 -6.45 10.81 -9.92
N VAL A 185 -7.78 10.86 -9.92
CA VAL A 185 -8.60 9.97 -9.08
C VAL A 185 -8.48 8.52 -9.55
N ALA A 186 -8.52 8.27 -10.85
CA ALA A 186 -8.34 6.91 -11.38
C ALA A 186 -6.98 6.30 -10.99
N THR A 187 -5.89 7.08 -11.03
CA THR A 187 -4.58 6.58 -10.62
C THR A 187 -4.55 6.27 -9.13
N HIS A 188 -5.23 7.06 -8.29
CA HIS A 188 -5.39 6.81 -6.86
C HIS A 188 -6.16 5.50 -6.60
N GLU A 189 -7.36 5.36 -7.18
CA GLU A 189 -8.21 4.17 -6.99
C GLU A 189 -7.52 2.88 -7.45
N ILE A 190 -6.74 2.95 -8.52
CA ILE A 190 -5.96 1.81 -9.00
C ILE A 190 -4.86 1.43 -8.01
N GLY A 191 -4.33 2.34 -7.21
CA GLY A 191 -3.46 2.01 -6.09
C GLY A 191 -4.17 1.13 -5.06
N HIS A 192 -5.41 1.46 -4.70
CA HIS A 192 -6.26 0.61 -3.84
C HIS A 192 -6.56 -0.75 -4.50
N PHE A 193 -6.85 -0.76 -5.81
CA PHE A 193 -7.01 -2.00 -6.57
C PHE A 193 -5.81 -2.94 -6.42
N PHE A 194 -4.62 -2.40 -6.30
CA PHE A 194 -3.40 -3.18 -6.09
C PHE A 194 -3.05 -3.43 -4.61
N GLY A 195 -3.89 -3.04 -3.67
CA GLY A 195 -3.70 -3.34 -2.24
C GLY A 195 -2.99 -2.24 -1.44
N LEU A 196 -2.84 -1.04 -1.99
CA LEU A 196 -2.28 0.11 -1.26
C LEU A 196 -3.39 0.85 -0.51
N ASP A 197 -3.12 1.26 0.73
CA ASP A 197 -3.96 2.16 1.52
C ASP A 197 -3.54 3.62 1.27
N HIS A 198 -4.15 4.57 1.95
CA HIS A 198 -3.75 5.98 1.88
C HIS A 198 -2.36 6.23 2.46
N SER A 199 -1.70 7.23 1.94
CA SER A 199 -0.40 7.70 2.41
C SER A 199 -0.51 9.10 3.02
N ALA A 200 0.19 9.35 4.13
CA ALA A 200 0.31 10.71 4.68
C ALA A 200 1.34 11.58 3.92
N VAL A 201 2.04 11.04 2.93
CA VAL A 201 2.98 11.78 2.09
C VAL A 201 2.20 12.61 1.05
N VAL A 202 2.14 13.91 1.19
CA VAL A 202 1.35 14.85 0.33
C VAL A 202 1.62 14.68 -1.18
N ARG A 203 2.82 14.24 -1.56
CA ARG A 203 3.19 14.03 -2.97
C ARG A 203 2.85 12.64 -3.50
N SER A 204 2.42 11.74 -2.64
CA SER A 204 1.94 10.41 -3.04
C SER A 204 0.65 10.54 -3.85
N VAL A 205 0.48 9.70 -4.84
CA VAL A 205 -0.79 9.53 -5.55
C VAL A 205 -1.84 9.01 -4.57
N MET A 206 -1.43 8.24 -3.55
CA MET A 206 -2.30 7.68 -2.53
C MET A 206 -2.61 8.65 -1.37
N PHE A 207 -2.22 9.93 -1.46
CA PHE A 207 -2.67 10.92 -0.50
C PHE A 207 -4.20 11.06 -0.55
N PRO A 208 -4.95 10.97 0.58
CA PRO A 208 -6.41 10.84 0.57
C PRO A 208 -7.17 12.05 0.03
N PHE A 209 -6.49 13.17 -0.08
CA PHE A 209 -7.06 14.39 -0.64
C PHE A 209 -6.41 14.69 -1.98
N ALA A 210 -7.18 15.17 -2.95
CA ALA A 210 -6.66 15.53 -4.28
C ALA A 210 -6.30 17.04 -4.35
N PRO A 211 -5.16 17.48 -3.74
CA PRO A 211 -4.83 18.89 -3.67
C PRO A 211 -4.42 19.46 -5.03
N ASP A 212 -4.08 18.59 -5.99
CA ASP A 212 -3.41 18.94 -7.24
C ASP A 212 -3.75 17.90 -8.32
N VAL A 213 -3.56 18.26 -9.59
CA VAL A 213 -3.57 17.31 -10.69
C VAL A 213 -2.29 16.47 -10.65
N SER A 214 -2.39 15.22 -10.26
CA SER A 214 -1.27 14.32 -10.10
C SER A 214 -1.52 12.96 -10.73
N THR A 215 -0.78 12.65 -11.78
CA THR A 215 -0.84 11.37 -12.50
C THR A 215 0.50 10.63 -12.50
N THR A 216 1.48 11.15 -11.76
CA THR A 216 2.85 10.61 -11.71
C THR A 216 3.10 10.06 -10.32
N LEU A 217 3.52 8.81 -10.23
CA LEU A 217 3.87 8.16 -8.97
C LEU A 217 5.01 8.89 -8.25
N SER A 218 4.97 8.89 -6.94
CA SER A 218 6.05 9.36 -6.08
C SER A 218 6.97 8.22 -5.65
N TYR A 219 8.07 8.54 -4.97
CA TYR A 219 8.95 7.53 -4.38
C TYR A 219 8.23 6.66 -3.36
N ASP A 220 7.29 7.23 -2.62
CA ASP A 220 6.46 6.51 -1.65
C ASP A 220 5.58 5.48 -2.36
N ASP A 221 4.90 5.88 -3.44
CA ASP A 221 4.06 4.98 -4.24
C ASP A 221 4.87 3.83 -4.86
N VAL A 222 6.06 4.14 -5.41
CA VAL A 222 6.96 3.13 -5.99
C VAL A 222 7.45 2.16 -4.92
N ALA A 223 7.81 2.65 -3.74
CA ALA A 223 8.25 1.80 -2.64
C ALA A 223 7.13 0.85 -2.19
N GLY A 224 5.90 1.36 -2.06
CA GLY A 224 4.74 0.56 -1.70
C GLY A 224 4.42 -0.54 -2.70
N ILE A 225 4.26 -0.17 -3.97
CA ILE A 225 3.89 -1.15 -5.00
C ILE A 225 4.99 -2.19 -5.25
N SER A 226 6.27 -1.79 -5.11
CA SER A 226 7.40 -2.70 -5.26
C SER A 226 7.52 -3.67 -4.09
N LEU A 227 7.03 -3.30 -2.91
CA LEU A 227 6.97 -4.18 -1.75
C LEU A 227 5.94 -5.30 -1.97
N LEU A 228 4.74 -4.94 -2.44
CA LEU A 228 3.67 -5.91 -2.68
C LEU A 228 3.98 -6.83 -3.87
N TYR A 229 4.59 -6.29 -4.92
CA TYR A 229 4.83 -7.00 -6.20
C TYR A 229 6.28 -6.83 -6.65
N PRO A 230 7.25 -7.40 -5.92
CA PRO A 230 8.66 -7.20 -6.21
C PRO A 230 9.08 -7.85 -7.53
N LYS A 231 9.83 -7.10 -8.33
CA LYS A 231 10.50 -7.63 -9.51
C LYS A 231 11.71 -8.48 -9.09
N SER A 232 11.88 -9.66 -9.68
CA SER A 232 12.98 -10.56 -9.35
C SER A 232 14.37 -9.98 -9.61
N ALA A 233 14.48 -9.08 -10.60
CA ALA A 233 15.67 -8.27 -10.86
C ALA A 233 15.25 -6.79 -10.83
N PRO A 234 15.45 -6.09 -9.72
CA PRO A 234 15.00 -4.71 -9.58
C PRO A 234 15.76 -3.78 -10.54
N ASP A 235 15.05 -2.78 -11.07
CA ASP A 235 15.62 -1.77 -11.97
C ASP A 235 16.58 -0.83 -11.22
N VAL A 236 16.26 -0.56 -9.95
CA VAL A 236 17.03 0.26 -9.02
C VAL A 236 17.28 -0.52 -7.74
N ALA A 237 18.54 -0.62 -7.31
CA ALA A 237 18.88 -1.24 -6.04
C ALA A 237 18.34 -0.40 -4.87
N THR A 238 17.65 -1.05 -3.95
CA THR A 238 17.07 -0.41 -2.76
C THR A 238 17.45 -1.18 -1.49
N GLY A 239 17.42 -0.49 -0.36
CA GLY A 239 17.61 -1.02 0.97
C GLY A 239 16.42 -0.76 1.87
N SER A 240 16.65 -0.82 3.17
CA SER A 240 15.65 -0.49 4.20
C SER A 240 16.24 0.30 5.36
N ILE A 241 15.41 1.09 6.03
CA ILE A 241 15.70 1.80 7.27
C ILE A 241 14.74 1.28 8.34
N SER A 242 15.27 0.78 9.46
CA SER A 242 14.45 0.21 10.54
C SER A 242 14.77 0.85 11.87
N GLY A 243 13.78 0.89 12.75
CA GLY A 243 13.94 1.42 14.10
C GLY A 243 12.71 1.14 14.98
N THR A 244 12.64 1.88 16.08
CA THR A 244 11.51 1.84 17.00
C THR A 244 11.10 3.26 17.41
N VAL A 245 9.81 3.51 17.50
CA VAL A 245 9.25 4.75 18.06
C VAL A 245 8.75 4.48 19.47
N ASN A 246 9.31 5.22 20.44
CA ASN A 246 8.97 5.09 21.85
C ASN A 246 8.71 6.47 22.47
N LEU A 247 7.80 6.53 23.43
CA LEU A 247 7.61 7.72 24.24
C LEU A 247 8.83 7.99 25.12
N GLN A 248 9.10 9.24 25.44
CA GLN A 248 10.25 9.65 26.27
C GLN A 248 10.24 8.99 27.65
N GLY A 249 9.09 8.67 28.20
CA GLY A 249 8.92 7.93 29.48
C GLY A 249 8.92 6.40 29.36
N GLY A 250 9.18 5.89 28.17
CA GLY A 250 9.05 4.46 27.83
C GLY A 250 7.65 4.12 27.31
N GLY A 251 7.54 2.98 26.64
CA GLY A 251 6.34 2.50 25.96
C GLY A 251 6.39 2.74 24.45
N ALA A 252 6.00 1.69 23.72
CA ALA A 252 5.94 1.70 22.26
C ALA A 252 4.86 2.67 21.76
N VAL A 253 5.13 3.36 20.66
CA VAL A 253 4.13 4.16 19.95
C VAL A 253 3.59 3.35 18.78
N PHE A 254 2.29 3.08 18.77
CA PHE A 254 1.59 2.43 17.68
C PHE A 254 1.02 3.46 16.71
N GLY A 255 1.29 3.28 15.41
CA GLY A 255 0.72 4.11 14.36
C GLY A 255 1.36 5.49 14.25
N ALA A 256 2.63 5.64 14.67
CA ALA A 256 3.40 6.82 14.27
C ALA A 256 3.67 6.76 12.77
N HIS A 257 3.43 7.86 12.06
CA HIS A 257 3.88 8.04 10.69
C HIS A 257 5.39 8.27 10.70
N VAL A 258 6.15 7.36 10.10
CA VAL A 258 7.62 7.42 10.04
C VAL A 258 8.04 7.52 8.60
N PHE A 259 8.81 8.55 8.27
CA PHE A 259 9.25 8.75 6.89
C PHE A 259 10.74 9.09 6.81
N ALA A 260 11.36 8.66 5.71
CA ALA A 260 12.74 8.96 5.35
C ALA A 260 12.73 9.96 4.19
N ASP A 261 13.27 11.15 4.44
CA ASP A 261 13.42 12.20 3.43
C ASP A 261 14.87 12.28 2.96
N SER A 262 15.09 12.12 1.65
CA SER A 262 16.40 12.14 1.04
C SER A 262 16.96 13.56 1.04
N THR A 263 18.19 13.70 1.51
CA THR A 263 18.90 15.00 1.59
C THR A 263 19.57 15.40 0.27
N SER A 264 19.65 14.50 -0.73
CA SER A 264 20.27 14.80 -2.02
C SER A 264 19.25 15.30 -3.05
N SER A 265 19.76 15.83 -4.18
CA SER A 265 18.93 16.21 -5.33
C SER A 265 18.82 15.12 -6.41
N GLN A 266 19.41 13.94 -6.17
CA GLN A 266 19.42 12.86 -7.14
C GLN A 266 18.01 12.26 -7.33
N LEU A 267 17.73 11.83 -8.56
CA LEU A 267 16.47 11.18 -8.93
C LEU A 267 16.74 9.68 -9.14
N ALA A 268 16.76 8.92 -8.06
CA ALA A 268 17.12 7.50 -8.06
C ALA A 268 16.23 6.66 -8.98
N PHE A 269 14.92 6.94 -9.04
CA PHE A 269 13.96 6.29 -9.95
C PHE A 269 13.79 7.03 -11.28
N GLY A 270 14.69 7.96 -11.64
CA GLY A 270 14.60 8.76 -12.85
C GLY A 270 13.62 9.92 -12.76
N SER A 271 13.43 10.63 -13.90
CA SER A 271 12.58 11.83 -13.97
C SER A 271 11.09 11.54 -14.12
N THR A 272 10.70 10.28 -14.32
CA THR A 272 9.31 9.85 -14.48
C THR A 272 8.63 9.52 -13.15
N VAL A 273 9.37 9.54 -12.05
CA VAL A 273 8.87 9.35 -10.69
C VAL A 273 9.14 10.61 -9.87
N ARG A 274 8.13 11.12 -9.18
CA ARG A 274 8.28 12.31 -8.35
C ARG A 274 9.05 11.98 -7.07
N LYS A 275 10.09 12.77 -6.79
CA LYS A 275 10.79 12.64 -5.52
C LYS A 275 9.89 13.05 -4.35
N SER A 276 9.81 12.20 -3.36
CA SER A 276 9.09 12.40 -2.10
C SER A 276 9.84 11.72 -0.95
N PRO A 277 9.51 11.95 0.31
CA PRO A 277 9.80 11.02 1.38
C PRO A 277 9.23 9.63 1.07
N ILE A 278 9.81 8.60 1.70
CA ILE A 278 9.28 7.23 1.70
C ILE A 278 8.85 6.93 3.13
N SER A 279 7.62 6.48 3.32
CA SER A 279 7.00 6.42 4.64
C SER A 279 6.57 5.00 5.06
N THR A 280 6.23 4.87 6.33
CA THR A 280 5.62 3.67 6.92
C THR A 280 4.90 4.06 8.22
N MET A 281 4.17 3.11 8.79
CA MET A 281 3.58 3.25 10.13
C MET A 281 4.28 2.36 11.15
N SER A 282 4.45 2.84 12.39
CA SER A 282 4.97 2.01 13.48
C SER A 282 3.93 1.00 13.97
N ARG A 283 4.38 -0.22 14.27
CA ARG A 283 3.59 -1.36 14.72
C ARG A 283 3.21 -1.26 16.21
N PRO A 284 2.38 -2.18 16.73
CA PRO A 284 1.99 -2.19 18.15
C PRO A 284 3.16 -2.26 19.16
N ASP A 285 4.30 -2.76 18.75
CA ASP A 285 5.54 -2.82 19.54
C ASP A 285 6.46 -1.61 19.31
N GLY A 286 5.99 -0.62 18.54
CA GLY A 286 6.74 0.58 18.14
C GLY A 286 7.74 0.35 17.00
N SER A 287 7.95 -0.88 16.56
CA SER A 287 8.88 -1.16 15.47
C SER A 287 8.38 -0.61 14.13
N TYR A 288 9.32 -0.16 13.30
CA TYR A 288 9.05 0.23 11.92
C TYR A 288 10.17 -0.23 10.99
N THR A 289 9.83 -0.36 9.71
CA THR A 289 10.81 -0.55 8.64
C THR A 289 10.32 0.16 7.40
N ILE A 290 11.11 1.08 6.89
CA ILE A 290 10.94 1.72 5.58
C ILE A 290 11.77 0.92 4.58
N ALA A 291 11.13 0.18 3.68
CA ALA A 291 11.79 -0.60 2.63
C ALA A 291 11.73 0.16 1.28
N GLY A 292 12.34 -0.37 0.23
CA GLY A 292 12.33 0.26 -1.09
C GLY A 292 13.13 1.58 -1.16
N VAL A 293 14.02 1.82 -0.19
CA VAL A 293 14.78 3.06 -0.05
C VAL A 293 16.01 3.00 -0.97
N PRO A 294 16.14 3.87 -1.99
CA PRO A 294 17.34 3.96 -2.81
C PRO A 294 18.58 4.36 -1.98
N ALA A 295 19.77 4.03 -2.48
CA ALA A 295 21.01 4.42 -1.80
C ALA A 295 21.19 5.95 -1.78
N ASP A 296 21.10 6.56 -0.60
CA ASP A 296 21.25 8.01 -0.35
C ASP A 296 21.49 8.28 1.13
N SER A 297 21.57 9.56 1.51
CA SER A 297 21.52 10.02 2.90
C SER A 297 20.10 10.52 3.23
N TYR A 298 19.59 10.12 4.38
CA TYR A 298 18.21 10.38 4.78
C TYR A 298 18.13 11.03 6.15
N THR A 299 17.17 11.92 6.32
CA THR A 299 16.63 12.30 7.62
C THR A 299 15.40 11.45 7.88
N VAL A 300 15.34 10.79 9.04
CA VAL A 300 14.17 9.99 9.43
C VAL A 300 13.36 10.79 10.46
N THR A 301 12.08 10.92 10.21
CA THR A 301 11.16 11.63 11.09
C THR A 301 10.02 10.71 11.51
N ALA A 302 9.61 10.82 12.77
CA ALA A 302 8.40 10.20 13.30
C ALA A 302 7.46 11.28 13.80
N GLU A 303 6.20 11.25 13.37
CA GLU A 303 5.17 12.22 13.73
C GLU A 303 3.82 11.53 13.99
N PRO A 304 2.92 12.15 14.77
CA PRO A 304 1.55 11.68 14.90
C PRO A 304 0.76 11.92 13.61
N LEU A 305 -0.27 11.09 13.36
CA LEU A 305 -1.29 11.38 12.34
C LEU A 305 -2.38 12.26 12.98
N ASP A 306 -2.17 13.57 12.97
CA ASP A 306 -3.05 14.53 13.64
C ASP A 306 -3.57 15.66 12.73
N ASP A 307 -3.21 15.70 11.46
CA ASP A 307 -3.71 16.53 10.35
C ASP A 307 -2.64 16.62 9.23
N PRO A 308 -3.00 16.72 7.95
CA PRO A 308 -4.34 16.59 7.37
C PRO A 308 -4.80 15.13 7.23
N VAL A 309 -3.92 14.13 7.37
CA VAL A 309 -4.25 12.71 7.38
C VAL A 309 -4.42 12.25 8.81
N THR A 310 -5.52 11.57 9.08
CA THR A 310 -5.88 11.08 10.42
C THR A 310 -6.08 9.57 10.42
N ASP A 311 -6.29 8.99 11.60
CA ASP A 311 -6.60 7.56 11.73
C ASP A 311 -7.84 7.13 10.91
N SER A 312 -8.79 8.03 10.69
CA SER A 312 -9.98 7.73 9.87
C SER A 312 -9.66 7.56 8.38
N ASP A 313 -8.58 8.17 7.90
CA ASP A 313 -8.16 8.07 6.51
C ASP A 313 -7.37 6.77 6.22
N ILE A 314 -6.91 6.09 7.29
CA ILE A 314 -6.18 4.81 7.25
C ILE A 314 -6.90 3.75 8.09
N SER A 315 -8.21 3.69 8.03
CA SER A 315 -9.08 2.94 8.94
C SER A 315 -8.78 1.43 9.01
N GLY A 316 -8.19 0.85 7.98
CA GLY A 316 -7.78 -0.55 7.93
C GLY A 316 -6.65 -0.89 8.91
N TYR A 317 -5.69 0.02 9.13
CA TYR A 317 -4.47 -0.26 9.88
C TYR A 317 -4.73 -0.60 11.36
N ALA A 318 -5.38 0.28 12.11
CA ALA A 318 -5.63 0.06 13.53
C ALA A 318 -6.47 -1.21 13.77
N SER A 319 -7.52 -1.44 12.97
CA SER A 319 -8.40 -2.58 13.09
C SER A 319 -7.69 -3.91 12.78
N ALA A 320 -6.82 -3.96 11.80
CA ALA A 320 -6.04 -5.15 11.45
C ALA A 320 -5.16 -5.63 12.63
N PHE A 321 -4.57 -4.69 13.37
CA PHE A 321 -3.79 -4.99 14.57
C PHE A 321 -4.63 -5.09 15.86
N SER A 322 -5.95 -5.14 15.78
CA SER A 322 -6.86 -5.19 16.94
C SER A 322 -6.71 -3.98 17.88
N LYS A 323 -6.42 -2.83 17.32
CA LYS A 323 -6.33 -1.55 18.01
C LYS A 323 -7.56 -0.69 17.71
N GLY A 324 -7.95 0.15 18.66
CA GLY A 324 -9.09 1.06 18.46
C GLY A 324 -8.71 2.27 17.60
N ALA A 325 -7.48 2.74 17.73
CA ALA A 325 -6.94 3.88 17.00
C ALA A 325 -5.41 3.90 17.06
N VAL A 326 -4.78 4.68 16.18
CA VAL A 326 -3.36 5.01 16.28
C VAL A 326 -3.11 6.02 17.41
N GLN A 327 -1.86 6.10 17.89
CA GLN A 327 -1.50 7.04 18.95
C GLN A 327 -1.07 8.39 18.36
N THR A 328 -1.67 9.47 18.86
CA THR A 328 -1.36 10.84 18.42
C THR A 328 -0.86 11.74 19.57
N ASN A 329 -0.68 11.21 20.77
CA ASN A 329 -0.31 11.94 21.98
C ASN A 329 1.22 12.08 22.18
N PHE A 330 1.96 12.31 21.11
CA PHE A 330 3.40 12.56 21.13
C PHE A 330 3.76 13.68 20.15
N GLY A 331 4.96 14.25 20.29
CA GLY A 331 5.45 15.29 19.37
C GLY A 331 6.33 14.71 18.28
N THR A 332 6.42 15.43 17.16
CA THR A 332 7.31 15.09 16.05
C THR A 332 8.76 15.01 16.50
N HIS A 333 9.48 14.02 16.05
CA HIS A 333 10.89 13.80 16.33
C HIS A 333 11.65 13.39 15.06
N TRP A 334 12.91 13.83 14.93
CA TRP A 334 13.77 13.52 13.78
C TRP A 334 15.15 13.07 14.20
N HIS A 335 15.77 12.25 13.35
CA HIS A 335 17.14 11.73 13.45
C HIS A 335 17.92 11.95 12.16
#